data_8c09e11d3c1511633491ec682e79dafb
#
_entry.id   8c09e11d3c1511633491ec682e79dafb
#
_cell.length_a   1.000
_cell.length_b   1.000
_cell.length_c   1.000
_cell.angle_alpha   90.00
_cell.angle_beta   90.00
_cell.angle_gamma   90.00
#
_symmetry.space_group_name_H-M   'P 1'
#
loop_
_entity.id
_entity.type
_entity.pdbx_description
1 polymer ?
#
loop_
_entity_poly.entity_id
_entity_poly.type
_entity_poly.pdbx_seq_one_letter_code
_entity_poly.pdbx_strand_id
1 'polypeptide(L)'
;VPLMVGGNEVVIYENGTALYGTIYMNVDDVKDLDAGFNVFNLYQSGILSMNEFEFVSSDLGVLEINKSTGVATANKAGTAYISVAENKYSQTSAYIKVIVSNNNVGFEPKAITKGNHSLALRADGTLWAWGINKNGQLGTGNTISVDEPTDVTPSGVKFIDIAVGEEFALAVASDGTVYSTGLNDCSQLGVASTAISARTSFAKIDGLSNIINVAAGDAFGMALDKYG
;
A
#
# COMPACT_ATOMS: atom_id res chain seq x y z
N VAL A 1 9.38 -12.10 13.48
CA VAL A 1 9.65 -13.56 13.56
C VAL A 1 8.33 -14.18 13.99
N PRO A 2 7.74 -15.10 13.20
CA PRO A 2 6.49 -15.75 13.58
C PRO A 2 6.66 -16.50 14.91
N LEU A 3 5.64 -16.44 15.75
CA LEU A 3 5.64 -17.14 17.02
C LEU A 3 5.17 -18.59 16.79
N MET A 4 5.93 -19.53 17.29
CA MET A 4 5.64 -20.97 17.15
C MET A 4 5.03 -21.51 18.43
N VAL A 5 3.87 -22.16 18.35
CA VAL A 5 3.24 -22.87 19.47
C VAL A 5 3.12 -24.33 19.11
N GLY A 6 3.73 -25.20 19.91
CA GLY A 6 3.73 -26.65 19.65
C GLY A 6 4.31 -27.05 18.28
N GLY A 7 5.17 -26.19 17.70
CA GLY A 7 5.74 -26.42 16.38
C GLY A 7 4.88 -25.90 15.21
N ASN A 8 3.73 -25.27 15.47
CA ASN A 8 2.86 -24.67 14.47
C ASN A 8 2.88 -23.14 14.55
N GLU A 9 2.92 -22.49 13.39
CA GLU A 9 2.82 -21.04 13.27
C GLU A 9 1.33 -20.63 13.29
N VAL A 10 0.97 -19.70 14.19
CA VAL A 10 -0.35 -19.06 14.15
C VAL A 10 -0.30 -17.82 13.28
N VAL A 11 -1.24 -17.68 12.38
CA VAL A 11 -1.32 -16.59 11.42
C VAL A 11 -2.69 -15.93 11.51
N ILE A 12 -2.71 -14.60 11.39
CA ILE A 12 -3.95 -13.83 11.25
C ILE A 12 -4.29 -13.74 9.76
N TYR A 13 -5.55 -13.89 9.42
CA TYR A 13 -6.07 -13.84 8.05
C TYR A 13 -7.09 -12.73 7.88
N GLU A 14 -7.18 -12.21 6.67
CA GLU A 14 -8.28 -11.38 6.20
C GLU A 14 -8.83 -12.01 4.91
N ASN A 15 -10.10 -12.38 4.90
CA ASN A 15 -10.77 -13.05 3.77
C ASN A 15 -9.97 -14.25 3.20
N GLY A 16 -9.40 -15.07 4.08
CA GLY A 16 -8.60 -16.25 3.71
C GLY A 16 -7.19 -15.97 3.26
N THR A 17 -6.74 -14.71 3.28
CA THR A 17 -5.36 -14.31 2.94
C THR A 17 -4.55 -14.12 4.23
N ALA A 18 -3.42 -14.79 4.35
CA ALA A 18 -2.52 -14.65 5.49
C ALA A 18 -1.93 -13.24 5.57
N LEU A 19 -2.01 -12.62 6.76
CA LEU A 19 -1.48 -11.29 7.02
C LEU A 19 -0.12 -11.40 7.71
N TYR A 20 0.86 -10.72 7.13
CA TYR A 20 2.21 -10.60 7.67
C TYR A 20 2.61 -9.13 7.77
N GLY A 21 3.34 -8.78 8.83
CA GLY A 21 3.88 -7.43 8.98
C GLY A 21 2.93 -6.44 9.63
N THR A 22 2.62 -5.34 8.96
CA THR A 22 1.81 -4.25 9.52
C THR A 22 0.51 -4.08 8.74
N ILE A 23 -0.62 -4.00 9.45
CA ILE A 23 -1.92 -3.61 8.88
C ILE A 23 -2.05 -2.09 8.98
N TYR A 24 -2.50 -1.47 7.92
CA TYR A 24 -2.88 -0.07 7.89
C TYR A 24 -4.39 0.06 7.83
N MET A 25 -4.95 0.94 8.65
CA MET A 25 -6.38 1.25 8.71
C MET A 25 -6.58 2.76 8.79
N ASN A 26 -7.72 3.24 8.31
CA ASN A 26 -8.18 4.59 8.60
C ASN A 26 -9.10 4.58 9.82
N VAL A 27 -9.26 5.72 10.47
CA VAL A 27 -10.33 5.87 11.45
C VAL A 27 -11.67 5.53 10.78
N ASP A 28 -12.51 4.80 11.49
CA ASP A 28 -13.79 4.23 11.05
C ASP A 28 -13.71 3.02 10.12
N ASP A 29 -12.50 2.59 9.69
CA ASP A 29 -12.36 1.32 8.98
C ASP A 29 -12.75 0.14 9.85
N VAL A 30 -13.42 -0.83 9.24
CA VAL A 30 -13.77 -2.12 9.86
C VAL A 30 -13.14 -3.24 9.04
N LYS A 31 -12.39 -4.11 9.71
CA LYS A 31 -11.79 -5.31 9.11
C LYS A 31 -12.29 -6.57 9.82
N ASP A 32 -12.63 -7.57 9.04
CA ASP A 32 -12.99 -8.90 9.53
C ASP A 32 -11.74 -9.80 9.45
N LEU A 33 -11.18 -10.11 10.61
CA LEU A 33 -9.95 -10.86 10.76
C LEU A 33 -10.25 -12.28 11.24
N ASP A 34 -9.50 -13.23 10.75
CA ASP A 34 -9.55 -14.62 11.16
C ASP A 34 -8.17 -15.05 11.69
N ALA A 35 -8.11 -16.12 12.46
CA ALA A 35 -6.87 -16.69 12.93
C ALA A 35 -6.86 -18.21 12.73
N GLY A 36 -5.71 -18.73 12.37
CA GLY A 36 -5.53 -20.14 12.12
C GLY A 36 -4.07 -20.56 12.23
N PHE A 37 -3.83 -21.87 12.11
CA PHE A 37 -2.48 -22.38 12.01
C PHE A 37 -2.02 -22.41 10.54
N ASN A 38 -0.83 -21.89 10.30
CA ASN A 38 -0.21 -22.05 8.99
C ASN A 38 0.30 -23.48 8.85
N VAL A 39 -0.44 -24.30 8.10
CA VAL A 39 -0.13 -25.72 7.92
C VAL A 39 0.91 -25.88 6.82
N PHE A 40 2.18 -25.66 7.14
CA PHE A 40 3.29 -26.17 6.32
C PHE A 40 3.69 -27.61 6.67
N ASN A 41 3.00 -28.27 7.57
CA ASN A 41 3.26 -29.66 7.90
C ASN A 41 2.20 -30.57 7.28
N LEU A 42 2.60 -31.45 6.40
CA LEU A 42 1.82 -32.40 5.60
C LEU A 42 0.90 -33.36 6.38
N TYR A 43 0.72 -33.19 7.68
CA TYR A 43 0.03 -34.16 8.54
C TYR A 43 -1.16 -33.63 9.37
N GLN A 44 -1.48 -32.34 9.36
CA GLN A 44 -2.67 -31.84 10.04
C GLN A 44 -3.48 -30.92 9.13
N SER A 45 -4.42 -31.48 8.41
CA SER A 45 -5.48 -30.78 7.72
C SER A 45 -6.57 -30.38 8.72
N GLY A 46 -6.55 -29.16 9.20
CA GLY A 46 -7.61 -28.63 10.03
C GLY A 46 -7.40 -27.13 10.20
N ILE A 47 -8.16 -26.31 9.45
CA ILE A 47 -8.40 -24.92 9.83
C ILE A 47 -9.20 -25.01 11.10
N LEU A 48 -8.60 -24.60 12.23
CA LEU A 48 -9.33 -24.47 13.48
C LEU A 48 -10.39 -23.38 13.32
N SER A 49 -11.56 -23.61 13.89
CA SER A 49 -12.64 -22.63 13.80
C SER A 49 -12.30 -21.39 14.64
N MET A 50 -12.81 -20.23 14.27
CA MET A 50 -12.68 -18.94 14.98
C MET A 50 -12.95 -19.06 16.49
N ASN A 51 -13.80 -19.99 16.92
CA ASN A 51 -14.18 -20.20 18.33
C ASN A 51 -13.02 -20.71 19.22
N GLU A 52 -11.88 -21.06 18.63
CA GLU A 52 -10.71 -21.57 19.36
C GLU A 52 -9.67 -20.48 19.64
N PHE A 53 -9.85 -19.29 19.10
CA PHE A 53 -8.96 -18.15 19.27
C PHE A 53 -9.65 -16.95 19.93
N GLU A 54 -8.90 -16.22 20.75
CA GLU A 54 -9.29 -14.91 21.26
C GLU A 54 -8.37 -13.83 20.71
N PHE A 55 -8.97 -12.75 20.23
CA PHE A 55 -8.27 -11.56 19.75
C PHE A 55 -8.21 -10.52 20.86
N VAL A 56 -7.06 -9.88 21.01
CA VAL A 56 -6.85 -8.80 21.99
C VAL A 56 -6.12 -7.64 21.32
N SER A 57 -6.66 -6.44 21.48
CA SER A 57 -5.97 -5.20 21.10
C SER A 57 -5.17 -4.66 22.28
N SER A 58 -3.96 -4.18 22.01
CA SER A 58 -3.11 -3.50 23.00
C SER A 58 -3.61 -2.11 23.39
N ASP A 59 -4.45 -1.49 22.56
CA ASP A 59 -5.03 -0.16 22.79
C ASP A 59 -6.44 -0.08 22.19
N LEU A 60 -7.46 -0.25 23.04
CA LEU A 60 -8.86 -0.18 22.63
C LEU A 60 -9.32 1.23 22.21
N GLY A 61 -8.60 2.27 22.61
CA GLY A 61 -8.87 3.63 22.18
C GLY A 61 -8.44 3.87 20.74
N VAL A 62 -7.45 3.15 20.24
CA VAL A 62 -6.95 3.20 18.86
C VAL A 62 -7.70 2.19 18.00
N LEU A 63 -7.77 0.94 18.47
CA LEU A 63 -8.34 -0.19 17.73
C LEU A 63 -9.18 -1.06 18.67
N GLU A 64 -10.46 -1.07 18.48
CA GLU A 64 -11.35 -2.04 19.12
C GLU A 64 -11.36 -3.34 18.33
N ILE A 65 -11.35 -4.48 19.01
CA ILE A 65 -11.48 -5.79 18.35
C ILE A 65 -12.46 -6.66 19.13
N ASN A 66 -13.37 -7.28 18.41
CA ASN A 66 -14.24 -8.28 19.00
C ASN A 66 -13.43 -9.56 19.22
N LYS A 67 -13.25 -9.94 20.47
CA LYS A 67 -12.35 -11.02 20.87
C LYS A 67 -12.72 -12.38 20.30
N SER A 68 -14.00 -12.61 20.00
CA SER A 68 -14.52 -13.90 19.54
C SER A 68 -14.72 -13.96 18.03
N THR A 69 -14.99 -12.80 17.39
CA THR A 69 -15.26 -12.75 15.94
C THR A 69 -14.09 -12.20 15.12
N GLY A 70 -13.10 -11.56 15.78
CA GLY A 70 -11.98 -10.94 15.08
C GLY A 70 -12.33 -9.63 14.35
N VAL A 71 -13.58 -9.15 14.43
CA VAL A 71 -13.96 -7.87 13.81
C VAL A 71 -13.23 -6.73 14.51
N ALA A 72 -12.37 -6.05 13.78
CA ALA A 72 -11.56 -4.93 14.24
C ALA A 72 -12.11 -3.61 13.71
N THR A 73 -12.29 -2.62 14.58
CA THR A 73 -12.77 -1.27 14.26
C THR A 73 -11.71 -0.25 14.68
N ALA A 74 -11.29 0.59 13.75
CA ALA A 74 -10.31 1.63 13.99
C ALA A 74 -11.00 2.91 14.52
N ASN A 75 -10.77 3.23 15.80
CA ASN A 75 -11.50 4.30 16.51
C ASN A 75 -10.74 5.64 16.48
N LYS A 76 -9.40 5.60 16.52
CA LYS A 76 -8.56 6.80 16.63
C LYS A 76 -7.20 6.56 16.02
N ALA A 77 -6.61 7.59 15.45
CA ALA A 77 -5.23 7.53 14.95
C ALA A 77 -4.23 7.15 16.05
N GLY A 78 -3.35 6.21 15.72
CA GLY A 78 -2.34 5.69 16.64
C GLY A 78 -1.79 4.35 16.17
N THR A 79 -1.06 3.69 17.05
CA THR A 79 -0.56 2.33 16.80
C THR A 79 -1.12 1.39 17.86
N ALA A 80 -1.70 0.31 17.41
CA ALA A 80 -2.10 -0.81 18.27
C ALA A 80 -1.47 -2.11 17.78
N TYR A 81 -1.44 -3.12 18.64
CA TYR A 81 -1.04 -4.47 18.27
C TYR A 81 -2.21 -5.40 18.52
N ILE A 82 -2.57 -6.21 17.54
CA ILE A 82 -3.48 -7.32 17.73
C ILE A 82 -2.66 -8.52 18.15
N SER A 83 -3.00 -9.12 19.26
CA SER A 83 -2.49 -10.43 19.66
C SER A 83 -3.61 -11.45 19.58
N VAL A 84 -3.25 -12.67 19.21
CA VAL A 84 -4.14 -13.80 19.13
C VAL A 84 -3.62 -14.89 20.07
N ALA A 85 -4.50 -15.43 20.91
CA ALA A 85 -4.19 -16.55 21.78
C ALA A 85 -5.17 -17.67 21.53
N GLU A 86 -4.69 -18.91 21.60
CA GLU A 86 -5.56 -20.07 21.60
C GLU A 86 -6.24 -20.19 22.97
N ASN A 87 -7.57 -20.29 22.97
CA ASN A 87 -8.38 -20.35 24.20
C ASN A 87 -8.00 -21.47 25.16
N LYS A 88 -7.48 -22.56 24.62
CA LYS A 88 -7.17 -23.77 25.40
C LYS A 88 -5.85 -23.69 26.18
N TYR A 89 -4.88 -22.91 25.70
CA TYR A 89 -3.52 -22.88 26.24
C TYR A 89 -3.07 -21.53 26.79
N SER A 90 -3.91 -20.50 26.71
CA SER A 90 -3.67 -19.13 27.25
C SER A 90 -2.29 -18.51 26.86
N GLN A 91 -1.70 -18.98 25.79
CA GLN A 91 -0.42 -18.43 25.30
C GLN A 91 -0.66 -17.60 24.04
N THR A 92 -0.11 -16.40 24.04
CA THR A 92 -0.15 -15.53 22.85
C THR A 92 0.61 -16.17 21.72
N SER A 93 -0.02 -16.29 20.59
CA SER A 93 0.47 -17.11 19.50
C SER A 93 0.84 -16.32 18.24
N ALA A 94 0.29 -15.13 18.05
CA ALA A 94 0.64 -14.23 16.94
C ALA A 94 0.45 -12.78 17.33
N TYR A 95 1.20 -11.89 16.67
CA TYR A 95 1.03 -10.45 16.77
C TYR A 95 0.99 -9.85 15.39
N ILE A 96 0.16 -8.86 15.22
CA ILE A 96 0.21 -7.99 14.06
C ILE A 96 0.19 -6.52 14.51
N LYS A 97 1.05 -5.71 13.95
CA LYS A 97 1.03 -4.27 14.17
C LYS A 97 -0.07 -3.64 13.35
N VAL A 98 -0.86 -2.77 13.95
CA VAL A 98 -1.87 -1.97 13.25
C VAL A 98 -1.54 -0.50 13.42
N ILE A 99 -1.44 0.21 12.31
CA ILE A 99 -1.31 1.66 12.30
C ILE A 99 -2.64 2.23 11.84
N VAL A 100 -3.29 3.00 12.71
CA VAL A 100 -4.50 3.73 12.41
C VAL A 100 -4.17 5.19 12.16
N SER A 101 -4.73 5.78 11.11
CA SER A 101 -4.50 7.17 10.74
C SER A 101 -5.82 7.93 10.52
N ASN A 102 -5.81 9.22 10.77
CA ASN A 102 -6.95 10.11 10.48
C ASN A 102 -7.11 10.42 8.98
N ASN A 103 -6.10 10.09 8.18
CA ASN A 103 -6.08 10.43 6.75
C ASN A 103 -5.94 9.12 5.99
N ASN A 104 -6.95 8.74 5.23
CA ASN A 104 -6.97 7.60 4.30
C ASN A 104 -5.60 6.93 4.09
N VAL A 105 -5.19 6.01 4.96
CA VAL A 105 -3.89 5.38 4.88
C VAL A 105 -4.04 3.88 4.63
N GLY A 106 -3.80 3.54 3.44
CA GLY A 106 -3.32 2.24 3.00
C GLY A 106 -1.99 2.43 2.28
N PHE A 107 -1.24 3.52 2.59
CA PHE A 107 -0.09 3.91 1.75
C PHE A 107 1.18 3.91 2.57
N GLU A 108 2.12 3.06 2.19
CA GLU A 108 3.49 3.16 2.69
C GLU A 108 4.14 4.41 2.09
N PRO A 109 4.63 5.35 2.92
CA PRO A 109 5.37 6.49 2.40
C PRO A 109 6.58 5.98 1.63
N LYS A 110 6.78 6.49 0.42
CA LYS A 110 7.86 6.08 -0.48
C LYS A 110 8.50 7.31 -1.08
N ALA A 111 9.81 7.39 -1.06
CA ALA A 111 10.55 8.42 -1.77
C ALA A 111 11.50 7.75 -2.76
N ILE A 112 11.50 8.24 -4.00
CA ILE A 112 12.33 7.71 -5.07
C ILE A 112 12.97 8.89 -5.79
N THR A 113 14.26 8.75 -6.10
CA THR A 113 14.99 9.67 -6.99
C THR A 113 15.65 8.89 -8.12
N LYS A 114 15.60 9.43 -9.31
CA LYS A 114 16.34 8.94 -10.48
C LYS A 114 16.58 10.09 -11.46
N GLY A 115 17.69 10.03 -12.17
CA GLY A 115 18.14 11.19 -12.93
C GLY A 115 18.37 12.38 -12.00
N ASN A 116 17.73 13.49 -12.29
CA ASN A 116 17.85 14.71 -11.48
C ASN A 116 16.50 15.18 -10.92
N HIS A 117 15.57 14.27 -10.68
CA HIS A 117 14.27 14.60 -10.07
C HIS A 117 13.84 13.55 -9.04
N SER A 118 12.96 13.95 -8.16
CA SER A 118 12.50 13.12 -7.05
C SER A 118 10.99 13.16 -6.94
N LEU A 119 10.42 12.03 -6.56
CA LEU A 119 9.03 11.88 -6.16
C LEU A 119 8.95 11.35 -4.72
N ALA A 120 7.98 11.84 -3.97
CA ALA A 120 7.62 11.30 -2.67
C ALA A 120 6.10 11.07 -2.59
N LEU A 121 5.73 9.86 -2.24
CA LEU A 121 4.38 9.48 -1.85
C LEU A 121 4.28 9.61 -0.33
N ARG A 122 3.37 10.44 0.14
CA ARG A 122 3.11 10.60 1.57
C ARG A 122 2.08 9.58 2.06
N ALA A 123 2.08 9.37 3.38
CA ALA A 123 1.14 8.47 4.04
C ALA A 123 -0.35 8.87 3.91
N ASP A 124 -0.65 10.08 3.47
CA ASP A 124 -2.00 10.55 3.16
C ASP A 124 -2.40 10.33 1.68
N GLY A 125 -1.55 9.64 0.90
CA GLY A 125 -1.73 9.38 -0.52
C GLY A 125 -1.44 10.59 -1.41
N THR A 126 -0.90 11.68 -0.88
CA THR A 126 -0.48 12.83 -1.70
C THR A 126 0.89 12.60 -2.33
N LEU A 127 1.08 13.16 -3.51
CA LEU A 127 2.28 13.03 -4.33
C LEU A 127 3.03 14.34 -4.37
N TRP A 128 4.31 14.31 -4.03
CA TRP A 128 5.18 15.48 -3.98
C TRP A 128 6.38 15.27 -4.90
N ALA A 129 6.80 16.33 -5.60
CA ALA A 129 7.91 16.27 -6.55
C ALA A 129 8.81 17.50 -6.47
N TRP A 130 10.12 17.30 -6.78
CA TRP A 130 11.12 18.36 -6.87
C TRP A 130 12.30 17.93 -7.74
N GLY A 131 13.14 18.89 -8.13
CA GLY A 131 14.29 18.68 -8.99
C GLY A 131 14.10 19.22 -10.40
N ILE A 132 14.80 18.63 -11.37
CA ILE A 132 14.75 19.04 -12.79
C ILE A 132 13.39 18.68 -13.41
N ASN A 133 12.88 19.60 -14.26
CA ASN A 133 11.56 19.48 -14.86
C ASN A 133 11.51 19.84 -16.36
N LYS A 134 12.59 19.71 -17.08
CA LYS A 134 12.70 20.14 -18.49
C LYS A 134 11.68 19.47 -19.40
N ASN A 135 11.25 18.26 -19.08
CA ASN A 135 10.29 17.46 -19.84
C ASN A 135 8.94 17.29 -19.13
N GLY A 136 8.70 18.04 -18.04
CA GLY A 136 7.47 17.93 -17.27
C GLY A 136 7.44 16.73 -16.31
N GLN A 137 8.59 16.11 -16.04
CA GLN A 137 8.69 14.89 -15.21
C GLN A 137 8.25 15.08 -13.76
N LEU A 138 8.15 16.31 -13.26
CA LEU A 138 7.60 16.60 -11.94
C LEU A 138 6.07 16.63 -11.90
N GLY A 139 5.40 16.81 -13.05
CA GLY A 139 3.93 16.89 -13.08
C GLY A 139 3.33 18.21 -12.56
N THR A 140 4.11 19.29 -12.47
CA THR A 140 3.70 20.60 -11.93
C THR A 140 2.82 21.43 -12.88
N GLY A 141 2.48 20.93 -14.07
CA GLY A 141 1.74 21.65 -15.10
C GLY A 141 2.61 22.51 -16.03
N ASN A 142 3.92 22.50 -15.82
CA ASN A 142 4.88 23.26 -16.62
C ASN A 142 6.23 22.49 -16.73
N THR A 143 7.27 23.14 -17.25
CA THR A 143 8.63 22.58 -17.41
C THR A 143 9.67 23.30 -16.56
N ILE A 144 9.25 24.03 -15.53
CA ILE A 144 10.14 24.77 -14.63
C ILE A 144 10.60 23.84 -13.51
N SER A 145 11.92 23.76 -13.31
CA SER A 145 12.52 23.00 -12.20
C SER A 145 12.14 23.60 -10.85
N VAL A 146 12.00 22.75 -9.84
CA VAL A 146 11.57 23.14 -8.49
C VAL A 146 12.58 22.61 -7.49
N ASP A 147 13.14 23.46 -6.64
CA ASP A 147 14.18 23.11 -5.68
C ASP A 147 13.62 22.51 -4.37
N GLU A 148 12.33 22.76 -4.09
CA GLU A 148 11.68 22.28 -2.87
C GLU A 148 10.50 21.35 -3.19
N PRO A 149 10.17 20.39 -2.29
CA PRO A 149 9.04 19.51 -2.46
C PRO A 149 7.73 20.27 -2.69
N THR A 150 7.10 20.01 -3.82
CA THR A 150 5.84 20.66 -4.24
C THR A 150 4.77 19.60 -4.42
N ASP A 151 3.56 19.86 -3.93
CA ASP A 151 2.40 18.99 -4.13
C ASP A 151 1.97 18.98 -5.60
N VAL A 152 1.98 17.79 -6.21
CA VAL A 152 1.63 17.56 -7.61
C VAL A 152 0.44 16.60 -7.74
N THR A 153 -0.30 16.39 -6.67
CA THR A 153 -1.44 15.48 -6.59
C THR A 153 -2.60 16.00 -7.43
N PRO A 154 -3.10 15.27 -8.43
CA PRO A 154 -4.33 15.63 -9.12
C PRO A 154 -5.51 15.68 -8.14
N SER A 155 -6.40 16.65 -8.34
CA SER A 155 -7.55 16.85 -7.44
C SER A 155 -8.40 15.58 -7.28
N GLY A 156 -8.65 15.18 -6.04
CA GLY A 156 -9.48 14.02 -5.70
C GLY A 156 -8.81 12.67 -5.89
N VAL A 157 -7.52 12.63 -6.26
CA VAL A 157 -6.77 11.38 -6.42
C VAL A 157 -5.93 11.09 -5.17
N LYS A 158 -5.84 9.82 -4.81
CA LYS A 158 -4.91 9.30 -3.81
C LYS A 158 -4.05 8.21 -4.43
N PHE A 159 -2.76 8.25 -4.19
CA PHE A 159 -1.81 7.31 -4.77
C PHE A 159 -1.35 6.27 -3.74
N ILE A 160 -1.03 5.05 -4.22
CA ILE A 160 -0.59 3.90 -3.42
C ILE A 160 0.82 3.45 -3.76
N ASP A 161 1.28 3.75 -4.97
CA ASP A 161 2.64 3.41 -5.40
C ASP A 161 3.16 4.39 -6.44
N ILE A 162 4.48 4.52 -6.52
CA ILE A 162 5.20 5.42 -7.45
C ILE A 162 6.43 4.76 -8.03
N ALA A 163 6.78 5.14 -9.24
CA ALA A 163 8.04 4.80 -9.90
C ALA A 163 8.58 5.98 -10.70
N VAL A 164 9.89 6.11 -10.75
CA VAL A 164 10.60 7.20 -11.43
C VAL A 164 11.57 6.64 -12.46
N GLY A 165 11.42 7.06 -13.71
CA GLY A 165 12.38 6.84 -14.80
C GLY A 165 13.39 7.96 -14.87
N GLU A 166 14.18 8.03 -15.94
CA GLU A 166 15.19 9.09 -16.10
C GLU A 166 14.54 10.49 -16.27
N GLU A 167 13.49 10.59 -17.10
CA GLU A 167 12.79 11.84 -17.42
C GLU A 167 11.26 11.69 -17.42
N PHE A 168 10.74 10.69 -16.69
CA PHE A 168 9.30 10.45 -16.53
C PHE A 168 8.98 9.84 -15.16
N ALA A 169 7.72 9.86 -14.81
CA ALA A 169 7.25 9.24 -13.59
C ALA A 169 5.89 8.55 -13.79
N LEU A 170 5.67 7.49 -13.00
CA LEU A 170 4.44 6.73 -12.91
C LEU A 170 3.91 6.76 -11.48
N ALA A 171 2.59 6.75 -11.32
CA ALA A 171 1.95 6.64 -10.03
C ALA A 171 0.67 5.80 -10.13
N VAL A 172 0.45 4.89 -9.17
CA VAL A 172 -0.76 4.07 -9.07
C VAL A 172 -1.72 4.75 -8.10
N ALA A 173 -2.92 5.01 -8.53
CA ALA A 173 -3.98 5.53 -7.67
C ALA A 173 -4.66 4.40 -6.87
N SER A 174 -5.31 4.77 -5.76
CA SER A 174 -5.98 3.82 -4.85
C SER A 174 -7.14 3.05 -5.50
N ASP A 175 -7.66 3.54 -6.62
CA ASP A 175 -8.67 2.85 -7.44
C ASP A 175 -8.07 1.86 -8.45
N GLY A 176 -6.74 1.67 -8.44
CA GLY A 176 -6.02 0.78 -9.35
C GLY A 176 -5.78 1.38 -10.74
N THR A 177 -5.99 2.68 -10.94
CA THR A 177 -5.62 3.38 -12.17
C THR A 177 -4.17 3.88 -12.11
N VAL A 178 -3.52 4.04 -13.27
CA VAL A 178 -2.14 4.52 -13.38
C VAL A 178 -2.10 5.90 -14.02
N TYR A 179 -1.26 6.74 -13.48
CA TYR A 179 -0.97 8.09 -13.99
C TYR A 179 0.49 8.19 -14.42
N SER A 180 0.76 9.01 -15.41
CA SER A 180 2.10 9.27 -15.92
C SER A 180 2.34 10.74 -16.22
N THR A 181 3.60 11.18 -16.11
CA THR A 181 4.08 12.52 -16.47
C THR A 181 5.51 12.47 -16.97
N GLY A 182 5.98 13.48 -17.71
CA GLY A 182 7.33 13.58 -18.24
C GLY A 182 7.44 13.25 -19.72
N LEU A 183 8.66 12.88 -20.15
CA LEU A 183 9.02 12.56 -21.54
C LEU A 183 8.32 11.28 -22.03
N ASN A 184 8.01 11.26 -23.35
CA ASN A 184 7.33 10.12 -23.99
C ASN A 184 7.90 9.74 -25.36
N ASP A 185 9.17 10.01 -25.63
CA ASP A 185 9.81 9.71 -26.91
C ASP A 185 9.91 8.20 -27.20
N CYS A 186 9.93 7.37 -26.18
CA CYS A 186 9.91 5.90 -26.24
C CYS A 186 8.54 5.29 -25.86
N SER A 187 7.46 6.08 -25.81
CA SER A 187 6.11 5.66 -25.35
C SER A 187 6.05 5.21 -23.90
N GLN A 188 7.00 5.64 -23.06
CA GLN A 188 7.13 5.28 -21.65
C GLN A 188 5.97 5.78 -20.76
N LEU A 189 5.15 6.72 -21.25
CA LEU A 189 3.94 7.18 -20.57
C LEU A 189 2.72 6.30 -20.81
N GLY A 190 2.87 5.16 -21.48
CA GLY A 190 1.76 4.25 -21.79
C GLY A 190 0.81 4.75 -22.89
N VAL A 191 1.25 5.76 -23.66
CA VAL A 191 0.55 6.28 -24.84
C VAL A 191 1.56 6.38 -25.99
N ALA A 192 1.07 6.29 -27.25
CA ALA A 192 1.97 6.38 -28.39
C ALA A 192 2.73 7.71 -28.40
N SER A 193 4.05 7.67 -28.59
CA SER A 193 4.91 8.86 -28.66
C SER A 193 4.56 9.80 -29.81
N THR A 194 3.96 9.25 -30.89
CA THR A 194 3.42 10.03 -32.02
C THR A 194 2.20 10.87 -31.66
N ALA A 195 1.47 10.50 -30.59
CA ALA A 195 0.30 11.24 -30.12
C ALA A 195 0.66 12.32 -29.09
N ILE A 196 1.59 12.01 -28.19
CA ILE A 196 2.01 12.90 -27.09
C ILE A 196 3.51 12.72 -26.91
N SER A 197 4.29 13.79 -27.06
CA SER A 197 5.76 13.76 -26.85
C SER A 197 6.18 13.93 -25.40
N ALA A 198 5.37 14.59 -24.57
CA ALA A 198 5.56 14.76 -23.14
C ALA A 198 4.26 15.16 -22.45
N ARG A 199 4.19 14.94 -21.14
CA ARG A 199 3.13 15.45 -20.24
C ARG A 199 3.76 16.29 -19.15
N THR A 200 3.17 17.45 -18.88
CA THR A 200 3.62 18.33 -17.79
C THR A 200 2.82 18.16 -16.50
N SER A 201 1.75 17.37 -16.54
CA SER A 201 0.90 17.02 -15.38
C SER A 201 0.67 15.51 -15.36
N PHE A 202 0.47 14.95 -14.17
CA PHE A 202 0.04 13.56 -14.03
C PHE A 202 -1.31 13.36 -14.72
N ALA A 203 -1.35 12.52 -15.73
CA ALA A 203 -2.55 12.17 -16.46
C ALA A 203 -2.73 10.66 -16.52
N LYS A 204 -3.99 10.23 -16.43
CA LYS A 204 -4.37 8.81 -16.45
C LYS A 204 -3.91 8.12 -17.74
N ILE A 205 -3.48 6.87 -17.60
CA ILE A 205 -3.21 5.95 -18.70
C ILE A 205 -4.49 5.13 -18.92
N ASP A 206 -5.05 5.22 -20.12
CA ASP A 206 -6.24 4.46 -20.46
C ASP A 206 -5.94 2.97 -20.66
N GLY A 207 -6.92 2.12 -20.37
CA GLY A 207 -6.83 0.68 -20.57
C GLY A 207 -6.12 -0.09 -19.43
N LEU A 208 -5.59 0.59 -18.42
CA LEU A 208 -5.05 -0.05 -17.21
C LEU A 208 -6.06 0.01 -16.06
N SER A 209 -6.24 -1.10 -15.38
CA SER A 209 -7.11 -1.20 -14.20
C SER A 209 -6.61 -2.28 -13.24
N ASN A 210 -7.01 -2.19 -11.97
CA ASN A 210 -6.60 -3.12 -10.93
C ASN A 210 -5.07 -3.20 -10.72
N ILE A 211 -4.35 -2.16 -11.08
CA ILE A 211 -2.90 -2.09 -10.89
C ILE A 211 -2.60 -1.86 -9.41
N ILE A 212 -1.63 -2.60 -8.89
CA ILE A 212 -1.20 -2.53 -7.49
C ILE A 212 0.22 -2.04 -7.31
N ASN A 213 1.03 -2.11 -8.36
CA ASN A 213 2.44 -1.70 -8.31
C ASN A 213 2.93 -1.23 -9.68
N VAL A 214 3.90 -0.31 -9.69
CA VAL A 214 4.61 0.15 -10.88
C VAL A 214 6.11 0.11 -10.67
N ALA A 215 6.83 -0.10 -11.77
CA ALA A 215 8.28 0.03 -11.82
C ALA A 215 8.71 0.82 -13.06
N ALA A 216 9.87 1.44 -13.00
CA ALA A 216 10.41 2.22 -14.11
C ALA A 216 11.89 1.92 -14.34
N GLY A 217 12.25 1.68 -15.59
CA GLY A 217 13.62 1.75 -16.10
C GLY A 217 13.97 3.18 -16.52
N ASP A 218 14.99 3.34 -17.36
CA ASP A 218 15.38 4.67 -17.83
C ASP A 218 14.31 5.27 -18.76
N ALA A 219 13.85 4.50 -19.75
CA ALA A 219 12.88 4.92 -20.75
C ALA A 219 11.74 3.89 -20.95
N PHE A 220 11.40 3.09 -19.95
CA PHE A 220 10.27 2.16 -19.97
C PHE A 220 9.63 2.04 -18.60
N GLY A 221 8.33 1.75 -18.59
CA GLY A 221 7.57 1.49 -17.38
C GLY A 221 6.95 0.09 -17.38
N MET A 222 6.67 -0.43 -16.19
CA MET A 222 5.93 -1.67 -15.98
C MET A 222 4.83 -1.42 -14.97
N ALA A 223 3.72 -2.14 -15.12
CA ALA A 223 2.62 -2.15 -14.18
C ALA A 223 2.25 -3.60 -13.86
N LEU A 224 2.04 -3.89 -12.59
CA LEU A 224 1.60 -5.19 -12.09
C LEU A 224 0.17 -5.07 -11.63
N ASP A 225 -0.71 -5.91 -12.15
CA ASP A 225 -2.08 -5.98 -11.67
C ASP A 225 -2.22 -6.96 -10.48
N LYS A 226 -3.37 -6.94 -9.82
CA LYS A 226 -3.62 -7.78 -8.63
C LYS A 226 -3.69 -9.28 -8.90
N TYR A 227 -3.63 -9.69 -10.15
CA TYR A 227 -3.67 -11.10 -10.54
C TYR A 227 -2.29 -11.66 -10.93
N GLY A 228 -1.25 -10.81 -11.09
CA GLY A 228 0.16 -11.16 -11.37
C GLY A 228 0.54 -11.08 -12.84
#